data_a137d17c8926d85939e1fb28e5775e7e
#
_entry.id   a137d17c8926d85939e1fb28e5775e7e
#
_cell.length_a   1.000
_cell.length_b   1.000
_cell.length_c   1.000
_cell.angle_alpha   90.00
_cell.angle_beta   90.00
_cell.angle_gamma   90.00
#
_symmetry.space_group_name_H-M   'P 1'
#
loop_
_entity.id
_entity.type
_entity.pdbx_description
1 polymer ?
#
loop_
_entity_poly.entity_id
_entity_poly.type
_entity_poly.pdbx_seq_one_letter_code
_entity_poly.pdbx_strand_id
1 'polypeptide(L)'
;MNKMKKVLMTMFGLVMLPLLFACSNNQSAGIETIKSKGKLVVALNPDFAPFEYQKVVDGKNQIVGSDIELAKAIATELGVELELSPMSFDNVLASVQ
;
A
#
# COMPACT_ATOMS: atom_id res chain seq x y z
N MET A 1 32.64 48.15 -8.10
CA MET A 1 32.02 47.21 -9.06
C MET A 1 32.37 45.76 -8.80
N ASN A 2 33.50 45.39 -8.28
CA ASN A 2 33.88 43.99 -8.05
C ASN A 2 33.17 43.33 -6.84
N LYS A 3 32.67 44.10 -5.89
CA LYS A 3 31.93 43.55 -4.73
C LYS A 3 30.49 43.13 -5.08
N MET A 4 29.85 43.83 -6.02
CA MET A 4 28.47 43.47 -6.46
C MET A 4 28.45 42.22 -7.35
N LYS A 5 29.49 41.99 -8.14
CA LYS A 5 29.58 40.76 -8.95
C LYS A 5 29.79 39.50 -8.09
N LYS A 6 30.51 39.63 -6.99
CA LYS A 6 30.73 38.52 -6.04
C LYS A 6 29.46 38.20 -5.23
N VAL A 7 28.67 39.21 -4.88
CA VAL A 7 27.39 39.02 -4.18
C VAL A 7 26.34 38.41 -5.09
N LEU A 8 26.29 38.77 -6.37
CA LEU A 8 25.36 38.17 -7.34
C LEU A 8 25.68 36.70 -7.62
N MET A 9 26.98 36.36 -7.63
CA MET A 9 27.43 35.00 -7.90
C MET A 9 27.21 34.05 -6.71
N THR A 10 27.24 34.58 -5.47
CA THR A 10 26.89 33.83 -4.26
C THR A 10 25.38 33.67 -4.06
N MET A 11 24.56 34.62 -4.52
CA MET A 11 23.10 34.49 -4.47
C MET A 11 22.55 33.48 -5.48
N PHE A 12 23.21 33.31 -6.64
CA PHE A 12 22.78 32.34 -7.65
C PHE A 12 23.10 30.89 -7.28
N GLY A 13 24.11 30.66 -6.44
CA GLY A 13 24.47 29.33 -5.95
C GLY A 13 23.56 28.77 -4.85
N LEU A 14 22.81 29.65 -4.16
CA LEU A 14 21.98 29.25 -2.99
C LEU A 14 20.55 28.90 -3.37
N VAL A 15 20.09 29.18 -4.58
CA VAL A 15 18.72 28.94 -5.05
C VAL A 15 18.55 27.55 -5.70
N MET A 16 19.66 26.84 -6.02
CA MET A 16 19.62 25.54 -6.70
C MET A 16 19.52 24.33 -5.75
N LEU A 17 19.53 24.50 -4.44
CA LEU A 17 19.60 23.39 -3.49
C LEU A 17 18.26 22.76 -3.05
N PRO A 18 17.08 23.37 -3.26
CA PRO A 18 15.84 22.73 -2.79
C PRO A 18 15.15 21.83 -3.81
N LEU A 19 15.69 21.65 -5.04
CA LEU A 19 15.02 20.86 -6.08
C LEU A 19 15.32 19.36 -6.07
N LEU A 20 16.19 18.88 -5.19
CA LEU A 20 16.57 17.47 -5.12
C LEU A 20 15.75 16.65 -4.10
N PHE A 21 14.84 17.26 -3.37
CA PHE A 21 14.01 16.56 -2.38
C PHE A 21 12.59 16.20 -2.87
N ALA A 22 12.25 16.47 -4.11
CA ALA A 22 10.89 16.26 -4.63
C ALA A 22 10.63 14.86 -5.20
N CYS A 23 11.59 13.93 -5.18
CA CYS A 23 11.45 12.59 -5.76
C CYS A 23 11.49 11.44 -4.75
N SER A 24 11.22 11.66 -3.47
CA SER A 24 11.20 10.59 -2.50
C SER A 24 9.79 10.22 -2.06
N ASN A 25 9.40 8.97 -2.31
CA ASN A 25 8.49 8.19 -1.49
C ASN A 25 7.02 8.08 -1.86
N ASN A 26 6.65 7.87 -3.13
CA ASN A 26 5.32 7.31 -3.40
C ASN A 26 5.25 5.77 -3.26
N GLN A 27 6.39 5.06 -3.21
CA GLN A 27 6.40 3.59 -3.13
C GLN A 27 6.28 3.02 -1.71
N SER A 28 6.71 3.75 -0.69
CA SER A 28 6.60 3.31 0.71
C SER A 28 5.30 3.75 1.39
N ALA A 29 4.55 4.70 0.79
CA ALA A 29 3.33 5.26 1.38
C ALA A 29 2.23 4.21 1.61
N GLY A 30 2.07 3.23 0.70
CA GLY A 30 1.08 2.16 0.82
C GLY A 30 1.34 1.24 2.03
N ILE A 31 2.56 0.76 2.19
CA ILE A 31 2.96 -0.11 3.30
C ILE A 31 2.89 0.64 4.63
N GLU A 32 3.38 1.86 4.70
CA GLU A 32 3.33 2.69 5.90
C GLU A 32 1.88 2.97 6.32
N THR A 33 0.98 3.19 5.37
CA THR A 33 -0.45 3.37 5.64
C THR A 33 -1.07 2.11 6.23
N ILE A 34 -0.77 0.93 5.69
CA ILE A 34 -1.24 -0.36 6.20
C ILE A 34 -0.75 -0.57 7.63
N LYS A 35 0.53 -0.36 7.90
CA LYS A 35 1.11 -0.48 9.24
C LYS A 35 0.51 0.51 10.23
N SER A 36 0.30 1.74 9.81
CA SER A 36 -0.30 2.80 10.61
C SER A 36 -1.75 2.48 10.99
N LYS A 37 -2.54 1.92 10.08
CA LYS A 37 -3.91 1.46 10.34
C LYS A 37 -3.97 0.16 11.12
N GLY A 38 -2.89 -0.62 11.17
CA GLY A 38 -2.83 -1.90 11.86
C GLY A 38 -3.57 -3.03 11.18
N LYS A 39 -3.95 -2.88 9.92
CA LYS A 39 -4.67 -3.91 9.16
C LYS A 39 -4.36 -3.87 7.67
N LEU A 40 -4.32 -5.07 7.08
CA LEU A 40 -4.28 -5.30 5.65
C LEU A 40 -5.70 -5.67 5.18
N VAL A 41 -6.31 -4.82 4.37
CA VAL A 41 -7.62 -5.10 3.77
C VAL A 41 -7.41 -5.72 2.40
N VAL A 42 -7.98 -6.90 2.17
CA VAL A 42 -7.88 -7.62 0.90
C VAL A 42 -9.26 -7.75 0.28
N ALA A 43 -9.45 -7.10 -0.86
CA ALA A 43 -10.63 -7.24 -1.68
C ALA A 43 -10.56 -8.52 -2.50
N LEU A 44 -11.64 -9.29 -2.52
CA LEU A 44 -11.68 -10.56 -3.23
C LEU A 44 -13.10 -10.95 -3.65
N ASN A 45 -13.18 -11.78 -4.69
CA ASN A 45 -14.40 -12.50 -5.03
C ASN A 45 -14.27 -13.96 -4.59
N PRO A 46 -15.03 -14.43 -3.58
CA PRO A 46 -14.85 -15.76 -2.99
C PRO A 46 -15.57 -16.89 -3.76
N ASP A 47 -15.56 -16.83 -5.09
CA ASP A 47 -16.17 -17.80 -5.97
C ASP A 47 -15.16 -18.51 -6.89
N PHE A 48 -13.89 -18.58 -6.47
CA PHE A 48 -12.80 -19.07 -7.30
C PHE A 48 -11.97 -20.15 -6.58
N ALA A 49 -12.59 -21.32 -6.38
CA ALA A 49 -11.89 -22.47 -5.78
C ALA A 49 -10.77 -23.00 -6.69
N PRO A 50 -9.64 -23.49 -6.16
CA PRO A 50 -9.26 -23.63 -4.75
C PRO A 50 -8.53 -22.39 -4.18
N PHE A 51 -8.52 -21.28 -4.91
CA PHE A 51 -7.75 -20.09 -4.55
C PHE A 51 -8.45 -19.25 -3.47
N GLU A 52 -9.74 -18.95 -3.70
CA GLU A 52 -10.58 -18.18 -2.80
C GLU A 52 -12.04 -18.64 -2.94
N TYR A 53 -12.60 -19.19 -1.88
CA TYR A 53 -13.95 -19.73 -1.90
C TYR A 53 -14.56 -19.77 -0.52
N GLN A 54 -15.86 -19.97 -0.46
CA GLN A 54 -16.60 -20.10 0.79
C GLN A 54 -16.70 -21.56 1.20
N LYS A 55 -16.50 -21.81 2.50
CA LYS A 55 -16.63 -23.12 3.12
C LYS A 55 -17.24 -22.99 4.50
N VAL A 56 -18.12 -23.91 4.83
CA VAL A 56 -18.65 -24.02 6.20
C VAL A 56 -17.62 -24.77 7.07
N VAL A 57 -17.15 -24.11 8.11
CA VAL A 57 -16.22 -24.65 9.10
C VAL A 57 -16.83 -24.43 10.48
N ASP A 58 -17.03 -25.51 11.22
CA ASP A 58 -17.65 -25.48 12.57
C ASP A 58 -19.00 -24.73 12.60
N GLY A 59 -19.82 -24.93 11.55
CA GLY A 59 -21.15 -24.31 11.42
C GLY A 59 -21.13 -22.85 10.98
N LYS A 60 -19.96 -22.28 10.68
CA LYS A 60 -19.79 -20.90 10.22
C LYS A 60 -19.28 -20.86 8.79
N ASN A 61 -19.83 -19.97 7.98
CA ASN A 61 -19.32 -19.71 6.64
C ASN A 61 -18.01 -18.92 6.73
N GLN A 62 -16.95 -19.47 6.14
CA GLN A 62 -15.62 -18.86 6.11
C GLN A 62 -15.11 -18.77 4.67
N ILE A 63 -14.32 -17.74 4.40
CA ILE A 63 -13.59 -17.61 3.15
C ILE A 63 -12.24 -18.27 3.36
N VAL A 64 -11.91 -19.23 2.49
CA VAL A 64 -10.70 -20.07 2.57
C VAL A 64 -10.07 -20.22 1.21
N GLY A 65 -8.87 -20.79 1.16
CA GLY A 65 -8.15 -21.10 -0.08
C GLY A 65 -6.70 -20.64 -0.01
N SER A 66 -5.94 -20.97 -1.07
CA SER A 66 -4.52 -20.64 -1.14
C SER A 66 -4.24 -19.14 -1.11
N ASP A 67 -5.09 -18.32 -1.73
CA ASP A 67 -4.95 -16.87 -1.70
C ASP A 67 -5.20 -16.29 -0.30
N ILE A 68 -6.06 -16.92 0.48
CA ILE A 68 -6.31 -16.51 1.86
C ILE A 68 -5.09 -16.82 2.75
N GLU A 69 -4.47 -17.98 2.55
CA GLU A 69 -3.24 -18.34 3.28
C GLU A 69 -2.08 -17.39 2.92
N LEU A 70 -1.97 -17.01 1.65
CA LEU A 70 -1.01 -16.00 1.21
C LEU A 70 -1.26 -14.64 1.87
N ALA A 71 -2.51 -14.20 1.90
CA ALA A 71 -2.89 -12.94 2.55
C ALA A 71 -2.57 -12.94 4.05
N LYS A 72 -2.81 -14.06 4.74
CA LYS A 72 -2.44 -14.25 6.15
C LYS A 72 -0.93 -14.12 6.35
N ALA A 73 -0.14 -14.76 5.49
CA ALA A 73 1.32 -14.69 5.56
C ALA A 73 1.83 -13.26 5.38
N ILE A 74 1.27 -12.52 4.44
CA ILE A 74 1.63 -11.11 4.20
C ILE A 74 1.26 -10.25 5.42
N ALA A 75 0.06 -10.40 5.96
CA ALA A 75 -0.36 -9.65 7.15
C ALA A 75 0.54 -9.94 8.35
N THR A 76 0.92 -11.20 8.56
CA THR A 76 1.84 -11.60 9.62
C THR A 76 3.22 -10.95 9.45
N GLU A 77 3.77 -10.96 8.23
CA GLU A 77 5.06 -10.33 7.93
C GLU A 77 5.02 -8.83 8.17
N LEU A 78 3.91 -8.16 7.85
CA LEU A 78 3.72 -6.74 8.11
C LEU A 78 3.40 -6.42 9.58
N GLY A 79 3.10 -7.42 10.39
CA GLY A 79 2.71 -7.24 11.81
C GLY A 79 1.33 -6.59 11.98
N VAL A 80 0.40 -6.86 11.06
CA VAL A 80 -0.95 -6.28 11.06
C VAL A 80 -2.03 -7.37 11.02
N GLU A 81 -3.26 -7.01 11.32
CA GLU A 81 -4.42 -7.88 11.17
C GLU A 81 -4.84 -8.01 9.70
N LEU A 82 -5.44 -9.14 9.34
CA LEU A 82 -6.03 -9.37 8.04
C LEU A 82 -7.53 -9.08 8.09
N GLU A 83 -8.02 -8.25 7.18
CA GLU A 83 -9.44 -8.02 6.94
C GLU A 83 -9.79 -8.42 5.50
N LEU A 84 -10.70 -9.37 5.34
CA LEU A 84 -11.20 -9.77 4.03
C LEU A 84 -12.42 -8.93 3.66
N SER A 85 -12.42 -8.38 2.46
CA SER A 85 -13.51 -7.58 1.90
C SER A 85 -14.11 -8.26 0.68
N PRO A 86 -15.07 -9.19 0.87
CA PRO A 86 -15.67 -9.92 -0.24
C PRO A 86 -16.58 -9.03 -1.06
N MET A 87 -16.49 -9.17 -2.38
CA MET A 87 -17.29 -8.41 -3.34
C MET A 87 -17.38 -9.12 -4.68
N SER A 88 -18.21 -8.61 -5.61
CA SER A 88 -18.23 -9.12 -6.97
C SER A 88 -16.89 -8.87 -7.68
N PHE A 89 -16.53 -9.75 -8.59
CA PHE A 89 -15.27 -9.66 -9.33
C PHE A 89 -15.07 -8.29 -10.01
N ASP A 90 -16.13 -7.76 -10.62
CA ASP A 90 -16.07 -6.47 -11.31
C ASP A 90 -15.72 -5.29 -10.38
N ASN A 91 -15.99 -5.41 -9.10
CA ASN A 91 -15.73 -4.36 -8.13
C ASN A 91 -14.34 -4.46 -7.47
N VAL A 92 -13.68 -5.62 -7.56
CA VAL A 92 -12.38 -5.83 -6.89
C VAL A 92 -11.34 -4.80 -7.36
N LEU A 93 -11.18 -4.64 -8.66
CA LEU A 93 -10.20 -3.69 -9.21
C LEU A 93 -10.54 -2.24 -8.85
N ALA A 94 -11.81 -1.86 -8.92
CA ALA A 94 -12.25 -0.52 -8.59
C ALA A 94 -12.05 -0.17 -7.10
N SER A 95 -12.08 -1.18 -6.22
CA SER A 95 -11.96 -0.98 -4.78
C SER A 95 -10.58 -0.56 -4.31
N VAL A 96 -9.54 -0.70 -5.15
CA VAL A 96 -8.14 -0.37 -4.82
C VAL A 96 -7.63 0.90 -5.52
N GLN A 97 -8.50 1.63 -6.19
CA GLN A 97 -8.17 2.90 -6.88
C GLN A 97 -8.29 4.12 -5.95
#